data_92387ec17c2dd9d81a7e51625474df93
#
_entry.id   92387ec17c2dd9d81a7e51625474df93
#
_cell.length_a   1.000
_cell.length_b   1.000
_cell.length_c   1.000
_cell.angle_alpha   90.00
_cell.angle_beta   90.00
_cell.angle_gamma   90.00
#
_symmetry.space_group_name_H-M   'P 1'
#
loop_
_entity.id
_entity.type
_entity.pdbx_description
1 polymer ?
#
loop_
_entity_poly.entity_id
_entity_poly.type
_entity_poly.pdbx_seq_one_letter_code
_entity_poly.pdbx_strand_id
1 'polypeptide(L)'
;MPELPEVEVVRRGLERWVSGRTVDAVEVLHPRAIRRHTAGAADFAARLKGLRFGAACRRGKYLWIPVTGGGPAAQTAAEGIGPMIAPSVTHGLAVLAHLGMSGQLLVQPQDAPDEKHLRVRIRFADAVDTELRFVDQRTFGGLSLHDTVPGAADHLPDVIAHIARDPLDPAFDDAAFHDALRRRRTTVKRALLDQSLISGVGNIYADEALWRARLHYDRPTATFTRPRTAELLGHIRDVMNAALAVGGTSFDSLYVNVNGESGYFERSLDAYGREDEPCRRCGTPMRRRPWMNRSSYFCPRCQRPPRPTRLG
;
A
#
# COMPACT_ATOMS: atom_id res chain seq x y z
N MET A 1 8.31 -6.42 2.82
CA MET A 1 7.58 -5.48 1.93
C MET A 1 6.42 -4.93 2.72
N PRO A 2 6.26 -3.63 2.83
CA PRO A 2 5.14 -3.04 3.55
C PRO A 2 3.82 -3.57 3.00
N GLU A 3 2.91 -3.91 3.90
CA GLU A 3 1.55 -4.31 3.61
C GLU A 3 0.61 -3.13 3.91
N LEU A 4 -0.69 -3.33 3.96
CA LEU A 4 -1.64 -2.23 4.14
C LEU A 4 -1.37 -1.38 5.40
N PRO A 5 -1.18 -1.96 6.61
CA PRO A 5 -1.02 -1.15 7.82
C PRO A 5 0.18 -0.22 7.76
N GLU A 6 1.34 -0.69 7.25
CA GLU A 6 2.56 0.11 7.13
C GLU A 6 2.35 1.28 6.15
N VAL A 7 1.69 1.01 5.02
CA VAL A 7 1.39 2.05 4.02
C VAL A 7 0.37 3.07 4.56
N GLU A 8 -0.61 2.62 5.34
CA GLU A 8 -1.59 3.51 5.96
C GLU A 8 -0.98 4.44 7.01
N VAL A 9 -0.02 3.96 7.79
CA VAL A 9 0.74 4.80 8.75
C VAL A 9 1.49 5.91 8.01
N VAL A 10 2.17 5.58 6.90
CA VAL A 10 2.84 6.57 6.04
C VAL A 10 1.82 7.55 5.44
N ARG A 11 0.68 7.06 4.91
CA ARG A 11 -0.38 7.91 4.36
C ARG A 11 -0.86 8.95 5.37
N ARG A 12 -1.17 8.54 6.61
CA ARG A 12 -1.60 9.45 7.68
C ARG A 12 -0.55 10.51 8.01
N GLY A 13 0.72 10.11 8.01
CA GLY A 13 1.82 11.03 8.20
C GLY A 13 1.91 12.06 7.07
N LEU A 14 1.83 11.63 5.81
CA LEU A 14 1.85 12.54 4.67
C LEU A 14 0.63 13.48 4.66
N GLU A 15 -0.56 12.97 4.98
CA GLU A 15 -1.75 13.81 5.09
C GLU A 15 -1.56 14.94 6.10
N ARG A 16 -0.93 14.67 7.23
CA ARG A 16 -0.67 15.64 8.28
C ARG A 16 0.38 16.69 7.91
N TRP A 17 1.47 16.27 7.22
CA TRP A 17 2.66 17.09 7.07
C TRP A 17 2.89 17.64 5.67
N VAL A 18 2.24 17.07 4.66
CA VAL A 18 2.53 17.34 3.23
C VAL A 18 1.31 17.87 2.48
N SER A 19 0.09 17.49 2.89
CA SER A 19 -1.14 17.95 2.24
C SER A 19 -1.29 19.48 2.30
N GLY A 20 -1.70 20.06 1.18
CA GLY A 20 -1.91 21.49 1.05
C GLY A 20 -0.64 22.28 0.74
N ARG A 21 0.55 21.68 0.74
CA ARG A 21 1.81 22.34 0.46
C ARG A 21 2.08 22.43 -1.04
N THR A 22 2.70 23.51 -1.49
CA THR A 22 3.08 23.74 -2.89
C THR A 22 4.53 23.36 -3.11
N VAL A 23 4.80 22.58 -4.14
CA VAL A 23 6.15 22.13 -4.49
C VAL A 23 6.96 23.31 -5.05
N ASP A 24 8.10 23.61 -4.44
CA ASP A 24 9.08 24.59 -4.94
C ASP A 24 10.13 23.93 -5.83
N ALA A 25 10.72 22.84 -5.35
CA ALA A 25 11.78 22.15 -6.08
C ALA A 25 11.71 20.63 -5.89
N VAL A 26 12.13 19.89 -6.90
CA VAL A 26 12.29 18.44 -6.85
C VAL A 26 13.70 18.09 -7.33
N GLU A 27 14.42 17.34 -6.52
CA GLU A 27 15.75 16.84 -6.82
C GLU A 27 15.73 15.30 -6.90
N VAL A 28 16.04 14.76 -8.07
CA VAL A 28 16.12 13.31 -8.29
C VAL A 28 17.59 12.89 -8.22
N LEU A 29 17.99 12.37 -7.07
CA LEU A 29 19.37 11.95 -6.77
C LEU A 29 19.70 10.56 -7.36
N HIS A 30 18.69 9.77 -7.67
CA HIS A 30 18.90 8.45 -8.28
C HIS A 30 17.78 8.13 -9.28
N PRO A 31 18.07 7.95 -10.59
CA PRO A 31 17.07 7.82 -11.65
C PRO A 31 16.19 6.56 -11.49
N ARG A 32 16.69 5.53 -10.83
CA ARG A 32 15.94 4.30 -10.57
C ARG A 32 14.73 4.50 -9.66
N ALA A 33 14.74 5.56 -8.83
CA ALA A 33 13.61 5.90 -7.97
C ALA A 33 12.39 6.43 -8.74
N ILE A 34 12.61 6.90 -9.97
CA ILE A 34 11.53 7.39 -10.84
C ILE A 34 11.44 6.60 -12.16
N ARG A 35 11.92 5.35 -12.18
CA ARG A 35 12.00 4.53 -13.41
C ARG A 35 10.66 4.26 -14.10
N ARG A 36 9.53 4.44 -13.37
CA ARG A 36 8.18 4.30 -13.94
C ARG A 36 7.68 5.59 -14.58
N HIS A 37 8.38 6.69 -14.37
CA HIS A 37 8.15 7.96 -15.05
C HIS A 37 9.04 8.01 -16.28
N THR A 38 8.53 7.55 -17.42
CA THR A 38 9.32 7.30 -18.63
C THR A 38 9.92 8.54 -19.25
N ALA A 39 9.33 9.74 -19.01
CA ALA A 39 9.86 11.01 -19.47
C ALA A 39 11.12 11.48 -18.71
N GLY A 40 11.52 10.78 -17.63
CA GLY A 40 12.78 11.01 -16.93
C GLY A 40 12.74 12.06 -15.82
N ALA A 41 13.91 12.28 -15.19
CA ALA A 41 14.02 13.08 -13.97
C ALA A 41 13.71 14.57 -14.19
N ALA A 42 14.15 15.13 -15.30
CA ALA A 42 13.92 16.54 -15.61
C ALA A 42 12.43 16.84 -15.81
N ASP A 43 11.72 15.99 -16.53
CA ASP A 43 10.28 16.11 -16.74
C ASP A 43 9.51 15.90 -15.42
N PHE A 44 9.88 14.90 -14.62
CA PHE A 44 9.27 14.66 -13.32
C PHE A 44 9.38 15.90 -12.42
N ALA A 45 10.56 16.49 -12.33
CA ALA A 45 10.80 17.69 -11.53
C ALA A 45 10.06 18.92 -12.07
N ALA A 46 10.13 19.15 -13.39
CA ALA A 46 9.48 20.29 -14.04
C ALA A 46 7.94 20.24 -13.89
N ARG A 47 7.35 19.06 -14.06
CA ARG A 47 5.89 18.89 -13.95
C ARG A 47 5.36 19.03 -12.52
N LEU A 48 6.17 18.73 -11.51
CA LEU A 48 5.76 18.87 -10.11
C LEU A 48 5.94 20.27 -9.58
N LYS A 49 6.90 21.02 -10.07
CA LYS A 49 7.19 22.38 -9.61
C LYS A 49 5.94 23.29 -9.72
N GLY A 50 5.62 23.98 -8.65
CA GLY A 50 4.46 24.87 -8.55
C GLY A 50 3.13 24.16 -8.32
N LEU A 51 3.05 22.82 -8.34
CA LEU A 51 1.83 22.11 -8.03
C LEU A 51 1.61 22.01 -6.52
N ARG A 52 0.33 22.03 -6.12
CA ARG A 52 -0.09 21.86 -4.73
C ARG A 52 -0.49 20.41 -4.47
N PHE A 53 0.04 19.82 -3.42
CA PHE A 53 -0.31 18.49 -2.95
C PHE A 53 -1.70 18.47 -2.30
N GLY A 54 -2.56 17.54 -2.72
CA GLY A 54 -3.83 17.25 -2.11
C GLY A 54 -3.72 16.30 -0.91
N ALA A 55 -4.84 15.79 -0.44
CA ALA A 55 -4.88 14.78 0.60
C ALA A 55 -4.26 13.46 0.11
N ALA A 56 -3.41 12.86 0.94
CA ALA A 56 -2.79 11.58 0.61
C ALA A 56 -3.82 10.44 0.61
N CYS A 57 -3.87 9.67 -0.46
CA CYS A 57 -4.78 8.57 -0.70
C CYS A 57 -4.04 7.22 -0.72
N ARG A 58 -4.77 6.12 -0.46
CA ARG A 58 -4.24 4.76 -0.48
C ARG A 58 -5.24 3.76 -1.05
N ARG A 59 -4.72 2.78 -1.77
CA ARG A 59 -5.46 1.55 -2.12
C ARG A 59 -4.53 0.34 -1.93
N GLY A 60 -4.82 -0.49 -0.92
CA GLY A 60 -3.94 -1.60 -0.56
C GLY A 60 -2.54 -1.11 -0.19
N LYS A 61 -1.55 -1.45 -1.01
CA LYS A 61 -0.12 -1.13 -0.81
C LYS A 61 0.36 0.04 -1.67
N TYR A 62 -0.55 0.68 -2.40
CA TYR A 62 -0.27 1.84 -3.23
C TYR A 62 -0.71 3.11 -2.52
N LEU A 63 0.14 4.11 -2.56
CA LEU A 63 -0.06 5.42 -1.98
C LEU A 63 0.04 6.46 -3.09
N TRP A 64 -0.86 7.44 -3.12
CA TRP A 64 -0.73 8.55 -4.06
C TRP A 64 -1.15 9.87 -3.43
N ILE A 65 -0.64 10.94 -3.99
CA ILE A 65 -0.99 12.31 -3.62
C ILE A 65 -1.52 12.98 -4.89
N PRO A 66 -2.81 13.31 -4.96
CA PRO A 66 -3.34 14.16 -6.02
C PRO A 66 -2.63 15.50 -6.03
N VAL A 67 -2.40 16.06 -7.21
CA VAL A 67 -1.80 17.38 -7.36
C VAL A 67 -2.69 18.30 -8.16
N THR A 68 -2.76 19.57 -7.77
CA THR A 68 -3.62 20.58 -8.37
C THR A 68 -2.88 21.89 -8.56
N GLY A 69 -3.32 22.67 -9.55
CA GLY A 69 -2.99 24.08 -9.73
C GLY A 69 -1.55 24.42 -10.03
N GLY A 70 -1.30 25.62 -10.51
CA GLY A 70 0.02 26.25 -10.54
C GLY A 70 0.66 26.47 -11.90
N GLY A 71 0.09 26.01 -12.99
CA GLY A 71 0.55 26.41 -14.33
C GLY A 71 -0.12 27.70 -14.81
N PRO A 72 0.53 28.56 -15.65
CA PRO A 72 -0.07 29.76 -16.20
C PRO A 72 -1.34 29.53 -17.05
N ALA A 73 -1.70 28.29 -17.36
CA ALA A 73 -2.90 27.93 -18.11
C ALA A 73 -4.18 27.84 -17.25
N ALA A 74 -4.09 27.87 -15.91
CA ALA A 74 -5.28 27.81 -15.05
C ALA A 74 -5.89 29.18 -14.73
N GLN A 75 -5.19 30.28 -15.05
CA GLN A 75 -5.67 31.65 -14.76
C GLN A 75 -6.40 32.33 -15.94
N THR A 76 -6.40 31.74 -17.13
CA THR A 76 -7.04 32.33 -18.32
C THR A 76 -8.48 31.86 -18.59
N ALA A 77 -9.09 31.07 -17.70
CA ALA A 77 -10.46 30.55 -17.87
C ALA A 77 -11.57 31.47 -17.26
N ALA A 78 -11.22 32.64 -16.70
CA ALA A 78 -12.18 33.51 -16.00
C ALA A 78 -12.71 34.68 -16.82
N GLU A 79 -12.18 34.96 -18.00
CA GLU A 79 -12.71 36.06 -18.85
C GLU A 79 -12.76 35.64 -20.32
N GLY A 80 -13.92 35.20 -20.80
CA GLY A 80 -14.16 35.00 -22.22
C GLY A 80 -15.49 34.31 -22.51
N ILE A 81 -16.50 35.08 -22.83
CA ILE A 81 -17.79 34.63 -23.40
C ILE A 81 -17.51 34.06 -24.79
N GLY A 82 -17.42 32.77 -24.93
CA GLY A 82 -17.36 32.02 -26.18
C GLY A 82 -18.25 30.78 -26.13
N PRO A 83 -18.68 30.19 -27.27
CA PRO A 83 -19.71 29.15 -27.30
C PRO A 83 -19.31 27.93 -26.50
N MET A 84 -20.28 27.35 -25.77
CA MET A 84 -20.17 26.17 -24.93
C MET A 84 -19.51 25.01 -25.70
N ILE A 85 -18.21 24.87 -25.56
CA ILE A 85 -17.51 23.58 -25.80
C ILE A 85 -17.75 22.76 -24.55
N ALA A 86 -18.21 21.52 -24.69
CA ALA A 86 -18.43 20.58 -23.59
C ALA A 86 -17.22 20.60 -22.65
N PRO A 87 -17.42 20.51 -21.31
CA PRO A 87 -16.31 20.57 -20.37
C PRO A 87 -15.32 19.51 -20.76
N SER A 88 -14.12 19.92 -21.17
CA SER A 88 -12.99 19.02 -21.35
C SER A 88 -12.82 18.28 -20.02
N VAL A 89 -12.89 16.96 -20.05
CA VAL A 89 -12.64 16.11 -18.89
C VAL A 89 -11.24 16.47 -18.39
N THR A 90 -11.17 17.27 -17.34
CA THR A 90 -9.88 17.63 -16.73
C THR A 90 -9.32 16.36 -16.12
N HIS A 91 -8.37 15.74 -16.81
CA HIS A 91 -7.59 14.65 -16.27
C HIS A 91 -6.83 15.19 -15.07
N GLY A 92 -7.15 14.70 -13.89
CA GLY A 92 -6.37 15.00 -12.69
C GLY A 92 -4.99 14.36 -12.81
N LEU A 93 -4.02 14.89 -12.07
CA LEU A 93 -2.67 14.34 -11.97
C LEU A 93 -2.40 13.88 -10.54
N ALA A 94 -1.65 12.80 -10.35
CA ALA A 94 -1.25 12.33 -9.03
C ALA A 94 0.20 11.82 -9.01
N VAL A 95 0.87 12.06 -7.89
CA VAL A 95 2.16 11.42 -7.57
C VAL A 95 1.86 10.06 -6.96
N LEU A 96 2.15 8.99 -7.68
CA LEU A 96 2.07 7.63 -7.19
C LEU A 96 3.37 7.24 -6.50
N ALA A 97 3.28 6.74 -5.28
CA ALA A 97 4.38 6.19 -4.51
C ALA A 97 4.19 4.69 -4.29
N HIS A 98 5.23 3.93 -4.55
CA HIS A 98 5.32 2.51 -4.19
C HIS A 98 6.55 2.29 -3.33
N LEU A 99 6.37 1.85 -2.10
CA LEU A 99 7.48 1.72 -1.14
C LEU A 99 8.40 0.52 -1.43
N GLY A 100 7.96 -0.42 -2.27
CA GLY A 100 8.77 -1.59 -2.59
C GLY A 100 9.03 -2.47 -1.37
N MET A 101 10.30 -2.70 -1.05
CA MET A 101 10.72 -3.49 0.12
C MET A 101 11.47 -2.68 1.17
N SER A 102 11.98 -1.51 0.85
CA SER A 102 12.80 -0.67 1.73
C SER A 102 12.59 0.83 1.49
N GLY A 103 11.59 1.18 0.69
CA GLY A 103 11.27 2.58 0.44
C GLY A 103 10.58 3.22 1.63
N GLN A 104 11.01 4.43 1.95
CA GLN A 104 10.47 5.26 3.02
C GLN A 104 10.13 6.64 2.46
N LEU A 105 9.06 7.24 2.95
CA LEU A 105 8.73 8.64 2.73
C LEU A 105 8.89 9.35 4.08
N LEU A 106 9.90 10.17 4.20
CA LEU A 106 10.26 10.87 5.43
C LEU A 106 10.01 12.37 5.28
N VAL A 107 9.50 13.00 6.32
CA VAL A 107 9.43 14.46 6.43
C VAL A 107 10.53 14.86 7.40
N GLN A 108 11.50 15.61 6.91
CA GLN A 108 12.71 15.99 7.66
C GLN A 108 12.94 17.50 7.57
N PRO A 109 13.59 18.11 8.57
CA PRO A 109 14.12 19.46 8.45
C PRO A 109 15.05 19.58 7.23
N GLN A 110 15.05 20.72 6.54
CA GLN A 110 15.87 20.93 5.34
C GLN A 110 17.37 20.91 5.64
N ASP A 111 17.77 21.27 6.86
CA ASP A 111 19.14 21.26 7.38
C ASP A 111 19.59 19.89 7.93
N ALA A 112 18.66 18.93 8.05
CA ALA A 112 19.00 17.58 8.53
C ALA A 112 19.95 16.88 7.54
N PRO A 113 20.95 16.12 8.05
CA PRO A 113 21.86 15.35 7.19
C PRO A 113 21.09 14.41 6.24
N ASP A 114 21.64 14.21 5.04
CA ASP A 114 21.06 13.31 4.06
C ASP A 114 21.18 11.87 4.51
N GLU A 115 20.08 11.12 4.38
CA GLU A 115 20.12 9.68 4.55
C GLU A 115 20.99 9.03 3.46
N LYS A 116 21.77 8.01 3.86
CA LYS A 116 22.67 7.27 2.95
C LYS A 116 22.01 6.81 1.63
N HIS A 117 20.70 6.60 1.66
CA HIS A 117 19.94 6.09 0.52
C HIS A 117 18.83 7.05 0.08
N LEU A 118 19.02 8.34 0.30
CA LEU A 118 18.15 9.38 -0.25
C LEU A 118 18.13 9.30 -1.77
N ARG A 119 16.95 9.27 -2.38
CA ARG A 119 16.75 9.07 -3.81
C ARG A 119 16.04 10.21 -4.49
N VAL A 120 15.07 10.81 -3.79
CA VAL A 120 14.33 11.98 -4.28
C VAL A 120 14.07 12.89 -3.09
N ARG A 121 14.23 14.18 -3.31
CA ARG A 121 13.93 15.26 -2.37
C ARG A 121 12.88 16.18 -2.99
N ILE A 122 11.86 16.54 -2.23
CA ILE A 122 10.83 17.50 -2.64
C ILE A 122 10.78 18.61 -1.59
N ARG A 123 11.08 19.83 -2.02
CA ARG A 123 11.00 21.04 -1.19
C ARG A 123 9.72 21.78 -1.47
N PHE A 124 9.23 22.49 -0.48
CA PHE A 124 7.96 23.22 -0.54
C PHE A 124 8.19 24.73 -0.43
N ALA A 125 7.28 25.51 -1.03
CA ALA A 125 7.37 26.97 -1.13
C ALA A 125 6.83 27.72 0.11
N ASP A 126 6.48 27.01 1.18
CA ASP A 126 5.98 27.58 2.43
C ASP A 126 7.12 27.87 3.43
N ALA A 127 6.77 28.57 4.53
CA ALA A 127 7.71 28.93 5.58
C ALA A 127 8.04 27.75 6.53
N VAL A 128 7.50 26.56 6.30
CA VAL A 128 7.78 25.37 7.13
C VAL A 128 9.09 24.76 6.65
N ASP A 129 10.12 24.84 7.50
CA ASP A 129 11.47 24.38 7.16
C ASP A 129 11.61 22.84 7.18
N THR A 130 10.76 22.18 6.39
CA THR A 130 10.81 20.72 6.20
C THR A 130 10.66 20.35 4.73
N GLU A 131 11.22 19.21 4.35
CA GLU A 131 11.14 18.64 3.01
C GLU A 131 10.63 17.20 3.05
N LEU A 132 10.10 16.71 1.95
CA LEU A 132 9.73 15.30 1.78
C LEU A 132 10.88 14.56 1.09
N ARG A 133 11.34 13.50 1.73
CA ARG A 133 12.44 12.65 1.26
C ARG A 133 11.93 11.25 0.92
N PHE A 134 12.29 10.75 -0.26
CA PHE A 134 12.14 9.34 -0.62
C PHE A 134 13.47 8.64 -0.46
N VAL A 135 13.55 7.76 0.52
CA VAL A 135 14.75 6.98 0.87
C VAL A 135 14.51 5.53 0.52
N ASP A 136 15.40 4.90 -0.25
CA ASP A 136 15.25 3.49 -0.63
C ASP A 136 16.59 2.79 -0.85
N GLN A 137 16.98 1.94 0.09
CA GLN A 137 18.22 1.18 0.04
C GLN A 137 18.26 0.23 -1.16
N ARG A 138 17.18 -0.52 -1.37
CA ARG A 138 17.10 -1.60 -2.37
C ARG A 138 16.65 -1.12 -3.75
N THR A 139 16.20 0.10 -3.87
CA THR A 139 15.68 0.72 -5.11
C THR A 139 14.56 -0.10 -5.79
N PHE A 140 13.73 -0.77 -5.00
CA PHE A 140 12.55 -1.50 -5.48
C PHE A 140 11.28 -0.66 -5.45
N GLY A 141 11.26 0.37 -4.64
CA GLY A 141 10.24 1.39 -4.62
C GLY A 141 10.38 2.41 -5.74
N GLY A 142 9.63 3.49 -5.65
CA GLY A 142 9.74 4.62 -6.58
C GLY A 142 8.54 5.54 -6.56
N LEU A 143 8.76 6.70 -7.17
CA LEU A 143 7.75 7.73 -7.43
C LEU A 143 7.50 7.83 -8.94
N SER A 144 6.28 8.20 -9.32
CA SER A 144 5.92 8.46 -10.72
C SER A 144 4.68 9.35 -10.78
N LEU A 145 4.53 10.11 -11.88
CA LEU A 145 3.34 10.91 -12.17
C LEU A 145 2.41 10.12 -13.09
N HIS A 146 1.14 10.14 -12.78
CA HIS A 146 0.10 9.46 -13.56
C HIS A 146 -1.15 10.32 -13.66
N ASP A 147 -1.83 10.19 -14.78
CA ASP A 147 -3.18 10.69 -14.93
C ASP A 147 -4.12 9.91 -14.01
N THR A 148 -5.21 10.55 -13.59
CA THR A 148 -6.21 9.91 -12.73
C THR A 148 -7.40 9.43 -13.53
N VAL A 149 -8.08 8.40 -13.03
CA VAL A 149 -9.32 7.90 -13.64
C VAL A 149 -10.36 9.03 -13.63
N PRO A 150 -10.95 9.37 -14.78
CA PRO A 150 -11.96 10.44 -14.86
C PRO A 150 -13.14 10.17 -13.93
N GLY A 151 -13.52 11.19 -13.13
CA GLY A 151 -14.66 11.09 -12.20
C GLY A 151 -14.41 10.27 -10.94
N ALA A 152 -13.21 9.72 -10.73
CA ALA A 152 -12.89 9.07 -9.47
C ALA A 152 -12.73 10.11 -8.35
N ALA A 153 -13.57 10.03 -7.32
CA ALA A 153 -13.59 10.98 -6.21
C ALA A 153 -12.27 11.00 -5.42
N ASP A 154 -11.54 9.89 -5.40
CA ASP A 154 -10.23 9.73 -4.76
C ASP A 154 -9.06 10.06 -5.69
N HIS A 155 -9.32 10.58 -6.88
CA HIS A 155 -8.29 10.85 -7.91
C HIS A 155 -7.36 9.65 -8.13
N LEU A 156 -7.94 8.47 -8.27
CA LEU A 156 -7.22 7.20 -8.43
C LEU A 156 -6.33 7.23 -9.68
N PRO A 157 -5.01 6.99 -9.55
CA PRO A 157 -4.14 6.84 -10.73
C PRO A 157 -4.60 5.71 -11.64
N ASP A 158 -4.66 5.94 -12.94
CA ASP A 158 -5.14 5.01 -13.96
C ASP A 158 -4.39 3.67 -13.95
N VAL A 159 -3.09 3.72 -13.77
CA VAL A 159 -2.21 2.53 -13.74
C VAL A 159 -2.49 1.55 -12.60
N ILE A 160 -3.21 1.99 -11.55
CA ILE A 160 -3.61 1.15 -10.42
C ILE A 160 -5.14 0.94 -10.36
N ALA A 161 -5.89 1.31 -11.38
CA ALA A 161 -7.34 1.15 -11.44
C ALA A 161 -7.78 -0.32 -11.30
N HIS A 162 -6.92 -1.26 -11.71
CA HIS A 162 -7.14 -2.71 -11.59
C HIS A 162 -6.94 -3.28 -10.17
N ILE A 163 -6.41 -2.48 -9.23
CA ILE A 163 -6.21 -2.90 -7.85
C ILE A 163 -7.54 -2.86 -7.11
N ALA A 164 -7.91 -3.98 -6.51
CA ALA A 164 -9.15 -4.10 -5.74
C ALA A 164 -9.15 -3.19 -4.51
N ARG A 165 -10.36 -2.92 -3.97
CA ARG A 165 -10.47 -2.31 -2.64
C ARG A 165 -9.87 -3.24 -1.58
N ASP A 166 -9.40 -2.67 -0.50
CA ASP A 166 -8.90 -3.43 0.64
C ASP A 166 -9.99 -3.64 1.71
N PRO A 167 -9.82 -4.61 2.60
CA PRO A 167 -10.87 -5.00 3.54
C PRO A 167 -11.20 -3.93 4.59
N LEU A 168 -10.39 -2.88 4.73
CA LEU A 168 -10.64 -1.76 5.63
C LEU A 168 -11.33 -0.57 4.92
N ASP A 169 -11.48 -0.62 3.60
CA ASP A 169 -12.21 0.39 2.83
C ASP A 169 -13.72 0.25 3.14
N PRO A 170 -14.42 1.30 3.56
CA PRO A 170 -15.87 1.25 3.83
C PRO A 170 -16.71 0.79 2.63
N ALA A 171 -16.22 0.98 1.41
CA ALA A 171 -16.87 0.54 0.18
C ALA A 171 -16.44 -0.87 -0.28
N PHE A 172 -15.75 -1.65 0.58
CA PHE A 172 -15.43 -3.04 0.29
C PHE A 172 -16.68 -3.92 0.41
N ASP A 173 -17.01 -4.64 -0.65
CA ASP A 173 -18.18 -5.52 -0.71
C ASP A 173 -17.81 -6.97 -0.36
N ASP A 174 -18.17 -7.41 0.83
CA ASP A 174 -17.92 -8.76 1.34
C ASP A 174 -18.60 -9.85 0.49
N ALA A 175 -19.78 -9.59 -0.06
CA ALA A 175 -20.52 -10.55 -0.88
C ALA A 175 -19.86 -10.70 -2.25
N ALA A 176 -19.54 -9.60 -2.90
CA ALA A 176 -18.81 -9.60 -4.17
C ALA A 176 -17.42 -10.27 -4.03
N PHE A 177 -16.72 -10.01 -2.90
CA PHE A 177 -15.46 -10.70 -2.60
C PHE A 177 -15.67 -12.22 -2.47
N HIS A 178 -16.69 -12.69 -1.73
CA HIS A 178 -16.97 -14.11 -1.59
C HIS A 178 -17.16 -14.78 -2.96
N ASP A 179 -17.99 -14.19 -3.82
CA ASP A 179 -18.28 -14.76 -5.13
C ASP A 179 -17.04 -14.75 -6.02
N ALA A 180 -16.24 -13.69 -5.97
CA ALA A 180 -14.97 -13.60 -6.70
C ALA A 180 -13.92 -14.59 -6.17
N LEU A 181 -13.80 -14.77 -4.85
CA LEU A 181 -12.91 -15.73 -4.21
C LEU A 181 -13.19 -17.16 -4.73
N ARG A 182 -14.44 -17.57 -4.76
CA ARG A 182 -14.83 -18.91 -5.23
C ARG A 182 -14.54 -19.13 -6.70
N ARG A 183 -14.74 -18.10 -7.53
CA ARG A 183 -14.43 -18.18 -8.99
C ARG A 183 -12.96 -18.35 -9.30
N ARG A 184 -12.04 -17.93 -8.42
CA ARG A 184 -10.57 -18.01 -8.64
C ARG A 184 -10.06 -19.46 -8.76
N ARG A 185 -10.75 -20.46 -8.20
CA ARG A 185 -10.35 -21.90 -8.23
C ARG A 185 -8.88 -22.13 -7.91
N THR A 186 -8.42 -21.52 -6.84
CA THR A 186 -7.02 -21.56 -6.36
C THR A 186 -6.98 -21.89 -4.87
N THR A 187 -5.81 -21.76 -4.23
CA THR A 187 -5.70 -21.88 -2.77
C THR A 187 -5.97 -20.56 -2.08
N VAL A 188 -6.47 -20.61 -0.85
CA VAL A 188 -6.90 -19.41 -0.10
C VAL A 188 -5.77 -18.40 0.07
N LYS A 189 -4.57 -18.83 0.44
CA LYS A 189 -3.45 -17.90 0.60
C LYS A 189 -3.07 -17.24 -0.73
N ARG A 190 -3.11 -17.97 -1.84
CA ARG A 190 -2.84 -17.41 -3.16
C ARG A 190 -3.87 -16.36 -3.54
N ALA A 191 -5.14 -16.62 -3.23
CA ALA A 191 -6.22 -15.66 -3.45
C ALA A 191 -6.06 -14.40 -2.59
N LEU A 192 -5.69 -14.54 -1.30
CA LEU A 192 -5.45 -13.41 -0.41
C LEU A 192 -4.27 -12.52 -0.84
N LEU A 193 -3.31 -13.07 -1.56
CA LEU A 193 -2.16 -12.31 -2.09
C LEU A 193 -2.42 -11.68 -3.47
N ASP A 194 -3.54 -11.98 -4.10
CA ASP A 194 -3.96 -11.40 -5.38
C ASP A 194 -4.55 -10.00 -5.15
N GLN A 195 -3.74 -8.97 -5.39
CA GLN A 195 -4.13 -7.58 -5.18
C GLN A 195 -5.27 -7.11 -6.09
N SER A 196 -5.61 -7.87 -7.14
CA SER A 196 -6.79 -7.61 -7.98
C SER A 196 -8.08 -8.22 -7.41
N LEU A 197 -7.98 -9.06 -6.39
CA LEU A 197 -9.12 -9.67 -5.69
C LEU A 197 -9.37 -8.98 -4.35
N ILE A 198 -8.33 -8.80 -3.57
CA ILE A 198 -8.32 -8.12 -2.27
C ILE A 198 -6.95 -7.44 -2.10
N SER A 199 -6.93 -6.13 -1.97
CA SER A 199 -5.66 -5.44 -1.87
C SER A 199 -5.19 -5.27 -0.42
N GLY A 200 -3.91 -4.97 -0.26
CA GLY A 200 -3.33 -4.68 1.05
C GLY A 200 -2.84 -5.89 1.82
N VAL A 201 -3.46 -7.05 1.65
CA VAL A 201 -3.02 -8.30 2.29
C VAL A 201 -1.70 -8.76 1.68
N GLY A 202 -0.73 -9.05 2.52
CA GLY A 202 0.53 -9.66 2.15
C GLY A 202 0.81 -10.93 2.95
N ASN A 203 2.07 -11.33 2.99
CA ASN A 203 2.45 -12.63 3.55
C ASN A 203 2.22 -12.72 5.06
N ILE A 204 2.49 -11.62 5.77
CA ILE A 204 2.35 -11.53 7.23
C ILE A 204 0.88 -11.64 7.60
N TYR A 205 0.06 -10.74 7.10
CA TYR A 205 -1.36 -10.68 7.46
C TYR A 205 -2.16 -11.87 6.90
N ALA A 206 -1.73 -12.48 5.79
CA ALA A 206 -2.33 -13.71 5.29
C ALA A 206 -2.09 -14.88 6.26
N ASP A 207 -0.85 -15.10 6.72
CA ASP A 207 -0.55 -16.19 7.65
C ASP A 207 -1.23 -15.99 9.02
N GLU A 208 -1.24 -14.75 9.53
CA GLU A 208 -1.92 -14.40 10.78
C GLU A 208 -3.43 -14.66 10.72
N ALA A 209 -4.09 -14.16 9.68
CA ALA A 209 -5.53 -14.33 9.51
C ALA A 209 -5.91 -15.80 9.30
N LEU A 210 -5.12 -16.55 8.52
CA LEU A 210 -5.33 -17.98 8.31
C LEU A 210 -5.11 -18.79 9.61
N TRP A 211 -4.13 -18.43 10.44
CA TRP A 211 -3.95 -19.06 11.74
C TRP A 211 -5.15 -18.78 12.66
N ARG A 212 -5.63 -17.55 12.73
CA ARG A 212 -6.83 -17.17 13.51
C ARG A 212 -8.06 -17.93 13.05
N ALA A 213 -8.29 -18.03 11.74
CA ALA A 213 -9.38 -18.76 11.13
C ALA A 213 -9.21 -20.29 11.13
N ARG A 214 -8.09 -20.84 11.63
CA ARG A 214 -7.77 -22.29 11.57
C ARG A 214 -7.83 -22.87 10.18
N LEU A 215 -7.42 -22.10 9.17
CA LEU A 215 -7.40 -22.47 7.77
C LEU A 215 -5.97 -22.80 7.32
N HIS A 216 -5.79 -23.96 6.69
CA HIS A 216 -4.54 -24.26 6.00
C HIS A 216 -4.41 -23.38 4.75
N TYR A 217 -3.21 -22.89 4.46
CA TYR A 217 -2.94 -21.98 3.34
C TYR A 217 -3.31 -22.57 1.96
N ASP A 218 -3.26 -23.91 1.81
CA ASP A 218 -3.64 -24.61 0.57
C ASP A 218 -5.13 -24.97 0.48
N ARG A 219 -5.97 -24.47 1.39
CA ARG A 219 -7.41 -24.76 1.29
C ARG A 219 -7.99 -24.21 -0.01
N PRO A 220 -8.69 -25.06 -0.82
CA PRO A 220 -9.27 -24.61 -2.09
C PRO A 220 -10.35 -23.54 -1.89
N THR A 221 -10.27 -22.46 -2.66
CA THR A 221 -11.24 -21.35 -2.57
C THR A 221 -12.66 -21.75 -2.91
N ALA A 222 -12.84 -22.72 -3.80
CA ALA A 222 -14.15 -23.25 -4.18
C ALA A 222 -14.93 -23.90 -3.01
N THR A 223 -14.25 -24.28 -1.92
CA THR A 223 -14.87 -24.89 -0.73
C THR A 223 -15.38 -23.89 0.31
N PHE A 224 -15.19 -22.59 0.07
CA PHE A 224 -15.61 -21.55 1.02
C PHE A 224 -17.13 -21.35 0.98
N THR A 225 -17.73 -21.35 2.15
CA THR A 225 -19.12 -20.91 2.36
C THR A 225 -19.13 -19.43 2.72
N ARG A 226 -20.27 -18.74 2.58
CA ARG A 226 -20.39 -17.32 2.97
C ARG A 226 -19.99 -17.07 4.44
N PRO A 227 -20.47 -17.86 5.45
CA PRO A 227 -20.03 -17.69 6.83
C PRO A 227 -18.50 -17.86 7.00
N ARG A 228 -17.88 -18.79 6.27
CA ARG A 228 -16.44 -19.03 6.36
C ARG A 228 -15.63 -17.90 5.72
N THR A 229 -16.14 -17.29 4.67
CA THR A 229 -15.53 -16.10 4.08
C THR A 229 -15.65 -14.91 5.02
N ALA A 230 -16.81 -14.68 5.62
CA ALA A 230 -17.03 -13.60 6.58
C ALA A 230 -16.12 -13.73 7.81
N GLU A 231 -15.97 -14.94 8.37
CA GLU A 231 -15.03 -15.23 9.47
C GLU A 231 -13.58 -14.88 9.08
N LEU A 232 -13.14 -15.30 7.90
CA LEU A 232 -11.78 -14.99 7.41
C LEU A 232 -11.58 -13.48 7.22
N LEU A 233 -12.54 -12.78 6.62
CA LEU A 233 -12.50 -11.32 6.47
C LEU A 233 -12.47 -10.60 7.83
N GLY A 234 -13.25 -11.06 8.80
CA GLY A 234 -13.21 -10.57 10.18
C GLY A 234 -11.79 -10.65 10.75
N HIS A 235 -11.15 -11.82 10.66
CA HIS A 235 -9.78 -12.00 11.14
C HIS A 235 -8.74 -11.18 10.39
N ILE A 236 -8.91 -10.95 9.08
CA ILE A 236 -8.03 -10.06 8.32
C ILE A 236 -8.16 -8.63 8.85
N ARG A 237 -9.39 -8.14 9.04
CA ARG A 237 -9.65 -6.81 9.60
C ARG A 237 -9.09 -6.64 11.01
N ASP A 238 -9.29 -7.64 11.87
CA ASP A 238 -8.80 -7.62 13.26
C ASP A 238 -7.27 -7.52 13.32
N VAL A 239 -6.57 -8.34 12.53
CA VAL A 239 -5.10 -8.32 12.50
C VAL A 239 -4.58 -6.99 11.97
N MET A 240 -5.17 -6.47 10.88
CA MET A 240 -4.76 -5.19 10.30
C MET A 240 -5.04 -4.01 11.23
N ASN A 241 -6.20 -3.98 11.89
CA ASN A 241 -6.53 -2.93 12.85
C ASN A 241 -5.62 -2.97 14.08
N ALA A 242 -5.29 -4.17 14.59
CA ALA A 242 -4.34 -4.32 15.69
C ALA A 242 -2.94 -3.80 15.30
N ALA A 243 -2.50 -4.05 14.07
CA ALA A 243 -1.25 -3.51 13.55
C ALA A 243 -1.28 -1.99 13.42
N LEU A 244 -2.37 -1.42 12.90
CA LEU A 244 -2.55 0.03 12.78
C LEU A 244 -2.52 0.74 14.14
N ALA A 245 -3.07 0.12 15.18
CA ALA A 245 -3.11 0.69 16.54
C ALA A 245 -1.70 0.88 17.15
N VAL A 246 -0.71 0.13 16.68
CA VAL A 246 0.68 0.18 17.18
C VAL A 246 1.70 0.65 16.14
N GLY A 247 1.22 1.30 15.07
CA GLY A 247 2.09 1.90 14.04
C GLY A 247 2.67 0.94 13.01
N GLY A 248 2.07 -0.25 12.83
CA GLY A 248 2.51 -1.26 11.85
C GLY A 248 3.54 -2.25 12.41
N THR A 249 4.05 -3.13 11.52
CA THR A 249 5.09 -4.14 11.85
C THR A 249 6.48 -3.60 11.54
N SER A 250 7.45 -3.91 12.39
CA SER A 250 8.87 -3.56 12.23
C SER A 250 9.76 -4.79 12.10
N PHE A 251 9.43 -5.73 11.22
CA PHE A 251 10.37 -6.82 10.88
C PHE A 251 11.65 -6.32 10.22
N ASP A 252 11.64 -5.12 9.73
CA ASP A 252 12.78 -4.46 9.14
C ASP A 252 12.84 -3.07 9.77
N SER A 253 13.96 -2.73 10.38
CA SER A 253 14.22 -1.36 10.88
C SER A 253 14.05 -0.28 9.81
N LEU A 254 13.81 -0.71 8.58
CA LEU A 254 13.52 0.14 7.42
C LEU A 254 12.05 0.59 7.34
N TYR A 255 11.12 0.03 8.14
CA TYR A 255 9.73 0.47 8.14
C TYR A 255 9.47 1.43 9.29
N VAL A 256 9.53 2.69 8.95
CA VAL A 256 9.31 3.81 9.87
C VAL A 256 8.15 4.67 9.36
N ASN A 257 7.51 5.39 10.28
CA ASN A 257 6.58 6.45 9.93
C ASN A 257 7.33 7.63 9.28
N VAL A 258 6.62 8.67 8.86
CA VAL A 258 7.23 9.84 8.20
C VAL A 258 8.20 10.63 9.10
N ASN A 259 8.20 10.40 10.42
CA ASN A 259 9.12 11.01 11.38
C ASN A 259 10.32 10.09 11.71
N GLY A 260 10.43 8.92 11.06
CA GLY A 260 11.52 7.97 11.30
C GLY A 260 11.33 7.01 12.47
N GLU A 261 10.13 6.92 13.07
CA GLU A 261 9.84 6.01 14.18
C GLU A 261 9.32 4.66 13.70
N SER A 262 9.80 3.59 14.31
CA SER A 262 9.39 2.20 14.00
C SER A 262 8.09 1.80 14.69
N GLY A 263 7.27 0.97 14.04
CA GLY A 263 6.12 0.32 14.66
C GLY A 263 6.53 -0.89 15.53
N TYR A 264 5.62 -1.42 16.34
CA TYR A 264 5.90 -2.48 17.33
C TYR A 264 5.05 -3.74 17.16
N PHE A 265 4.33 -3.92 16.07
CA PHE A 265 3.39 -5.05 15.90
C PHE A 265 4.05 -6.43 15.83
N GLU A 266 5.32 -6.52 15.46
CA GLU A 266 6.09 -7.77 15.38
C GLU A 266 5.95 -8.63 16.64
N ARG A 267 5.95 -8.00 17.82
CA ARG A 267 5.86 -8.70 19.12
C ARG A 267 4.50 -9.36 19.37
N SER A 268 3.48 -9.03 18.57
CA SER A 268 2.10 -9.50 18.73
C SER A 268 1.69 -10.58 17.73
N LEU A 269 2.62 -11.07 16.88
CA LEU A 269 2.31 -12.07 15.87
C LEU A 269 2.13 -13.46 16.48
N ASP A 270 1.15 -14.19 15.97
CA ASP A 270 0.75 -15.50 16.44
C ASP A 270 1.31 -16.65 15.58
N ALA A 271 1.63 -16.38 14.32
CA ALA A 271 2.06 -17.38 13.34
C ALA A 271 3.33 -16.97 12.59
N TYR A 272 3.35 -15.78 12.00
CA TYR A 272 4.43 -15.37 11.11
C TYR A 272 5.75 -15.18 11.89
N GLY A 273 6.86 -15.75 11.36
CA GLY A 273 8.19 -15.68 11.98
C GLY A 273 8.43 -16.68 13.12
N ARG A 274 7.41 -17.46 13.54
CA ARG A 274 7.43 -18.30 14.74
C ARG A 274 7.68 -19.79 14.44
N GLU A 275 8.59 -20.08 13.50
CA GLU A 275 9.01 -21.47 13.22
C GLU A 275 9.57 -22.13 14.49
N ASP A 276 9.15 -23.38 14.77
CA ASP A 276 9.48 -24.21 15.94
C ASP A 276 9.01 -23.70 17.31
N GLU A 277 8.49 -22.48 17.40
CA GLU A 277 7.88 -22.01 18.63
C GLU A 277 6.51 -22.69 18.90
N PRO A 278 6.09 -22.81 20.17
CA PRO A 278 4.80 -23.40 20.50
C PRO A 278 3.64 -22.54 19.96
N CYS A 279 2.70 -23.20 19.30
CA CYS A 279 1.44 -22.56 18.92
C CYS A 279 0.72 -22.04 20.16
N ARG A 280 0.40 -20.74 20.21
CA ARG A 280 -0.28 -20.12 21.36
C ARG A 280 -1.65 -20.71 21.69
N ARG A 281 -2.24 -21.49 20.77
CA ARG A 281 -3.55 -22.13 20.96
C ARG A 281 -3.46 -23.57 21.47
N CYS A 282 -2.47 -24.36 21.03
CA CYS A 282 -2.45 -25.80 21.30
C CYS A 282 -1.07 -26.35 21.66
N GLY A 283 -0.04 -25.52 21.81
CA GLY A 283 1.32 -25.90 22.17
C GLY A 283 2.11 -26.66 21.10
N THR A 284 1.49 -27.09 20.00
CA THR A 284 2.21 -27.79 18.93
C THR A 284 3.21 -26.87 18.27
N PRO A 285 4.46 -27.31 17.99
CA PRO A 285 5.43 -26.47 17.29
C PRO A 285 4.92 -25.97 15.96
N MET A 286 5.05 -24.66 15.73
CA MET A 286 4.70 -24.00 14.48
C MET A 286 5.64 -24.49 13.37
N ARG A 287 5.13 -24.56 12.15
CA ARG A 287 5.92 -24.98 10.99
C ARG A 287 6.02 -23.87 9.97
N ARG A 288 7.19 -23.82 9.33
CA ARG A 288 7.45 -23.05 8.13
C ARG A 288 7.59 -24.00 6.95
N ARG A 289 6.97 -23.63 5.82
CA ARG A 289 7.13 -24.37 4.56
C ARG A 289 7.45 -23.39 3.43
N PRO A 290 8.39 -23.73 2.55
CA PRO A 290 8.54 -23.03 1.28
C PRO A 290 7.20 -23.04 0.55
N TRP A 291 6.78 -21.89 0.08
CA TRP A 291 5.50 -21.74 -0.62
C TRP A 291 5.65 -20.65 -1.69
N MET A 292 5.58 -21.04 -2.96
CA MET A 292 5.94 -20.19 -4.09
C MET A 292 7.35 -19.58 -3.87
N ASN A 293 7.51 -18.27 -4.03
CA ASN A 293 8.78 -17.55 -3.79
C ASN A 293 8.93 -16.98 -2.36
N ARG A 294 8.21 -17.54 -1.39
CA ARG A 294 8.18 -17.10 0.02
C ARG A 294 7.96 -18.27 0.97
N SER A 295 7.57 -18.01 2.21
CA SER A 295 7.25 -19.04 3.20
C SER A 295 5.79 -18.91 3.66
N SER A 296 5.19 -20.04 4.11
CA SER A 296 3.98 -20.06 4.90
C SER A 296 4.29 -20.55 6.30
N TYR A 297 3.81 -19.81 7.31
CA TYR A 297 3.90 -20.19 8.72
C TYR A 297 2.53 -20.65 9.21
N PHE A 298 2.47 -21.81 9.86
CA PHE A 298 1.20 -22.39 10.29
C PHE A 298 1.35 -23.40 11.41
N CYS A 299 0.27 -23.65 12.15
CA CYS A 299 0.18 -24.73 13.11
C CYS A 299 -0.35 -26.02 12.44
N PRO A 300 0.41 -27.12 12.39
CA PRO A 300 -0.03 -28.34 11.70
C PRO A 300 -1.22 -29.02 12.36
N ARG A 301 -1.46 -28.78 13.66
CA ARG A 301 -2.60 -29.34 14.40
C ARG A 301 -3.86 -28.48 14.23
N CYS A 302 -3.75 -27.16 14.31
CA CYS A 302 -4.89 -26.26 14.21
C CYS A 302 -5.33 -26.02 12.76
N GLN A 303 -4.38 -26.00 11.82
CA GLN A 303 -4.59 -25.70 10.40
C GLN A 303 -4.31 -26.96 9.57
N ARG A 304 -5.22 -27.94 9.66
CA ARG A 304 -5.04 -29.20 8.95
C ARG A 304 -5.10 -29.00 7.42
N PRO A 305 -4.21 -29.66 6.67
CA PRO A 305 -4.25 -29.59 5.20
C PRO A 305 -5.60 -30.14 4.68
N PRO A 306 -6.07 -29.64 3.53
CA PRO A 306 -7.24 -30.19 2.89
C PRO A 306 -7.00 -31.67 2.54
N ARG A 307 -8.04 -32.50 2.61
CA ARG A 307 -7.94 -33.87 2.12
C ARG A 307 -7.65 -33.83 0.62
N PRO A 308 -6.75 -34.71 0.12
CA PRO A 308 -6.57 -34.84 -1.32
C PRO A 308 -7.93 -35.12 -1.97
N THR A 309 -8.32 -34.30 -2.94
CA THR A 309 -9.47 -34.66 -3.78
C THR A 309 -9.08 -35.91 -4.55
N ARG A 310 -9.74 -37.04 -4.26
CA ARG A 310 -9.62 -38.23 -5.13
C ARG A 310 -10.10 -37.77 -6.50
N LEU A 311 -9.19 -37.69 -7.44
CA LEU A 311 -9.53 -37.56 -8.85
C LEU A 311 -10.23 -38.88 -9.17
N GLY A 312 -11.57 -38.82 -9.34
CA GLY A 312 -12.34 -39.90 -9.91
C GLY A 312 -12.09 -40.01 -11.41
#